data_c098e9d6ec8788fc72f8afe757c6681f
#
_entry.id   c098e9d6ec8788fc72f8afe757c6681f
#
_cell.length_a   1.000
_cell.length_b   1.000
_cell.length_c   1.000
_cell.angle_alpha   90.00
_cell.angle_beta   90.00
_cell.angle_gamma   90.00
#
_symmetry.space_group_name_H-M   'P 1'
#
loop_
_entity.id
_entity.type
_entity.pdbx_description
1 polymer ?
#
loop_
_entity_poly.entity_id
_entity_poly.type
_entity_poly.pdbx_seq_one_letter_code
_entity_poly.pdbx_strand_id
1 'polypeptide(L)'
;MKRLPFAGLLCLFILAGCRSGDKKVTVEFQWIQNGVPYTQSAPFFKGDTAIAIDLFHFYVSDLRAGDQLLSDVLFVDPSDSAFSTYTLDLQRKADQISFGLGVPSDMNAMDPTSFETTHPLSSAFAMYWTWASKYRFLKAEGRFNAGGDLSNASTNGGIIWHTGTDALYRTRTFDVSVRPGDRVVVKIDLDLLLGNVSLANDGFTHTTVDTYATAEKVSNEAIAAIEIEVE
;
A
#
# COMPACT_ATOMS: atom_id res chain seq x y z
N MET A 1 -45.82 -37.77 60.36
CA MET A 1 -44.50 -37.84 59.72
C MET A 1 -44.56 -36.97 58.49
N LYS A 2 -44.04 -35.73 58.53
CA LYS A 2 -44.00 -34.78 57.39
C LYS A 2 -42.61 -34.85 56.73
N ARG A 3 -42.53 -35.22 55.45
CA ARG A 3 -41.30 -35.23 54.69
C ARG A 3 -41.07 -33.83 54.10
N LEU A 4 -39.95 -33.18 54.40
CA LEU A 4 -39.45 -31.98 53.74
C LEU A 4 -38.84 -32.34 52.37
N PRO A 5 -39.07 -31.55 51.33
CA PRO A 5 -38.35 -31.69 50.05
C PRO A 5 -37.00 -31.01 50.13
N PHE A 6 -35.96 -31.70 49.73
CA PHE A 6 -34.60 -31.20 49.59
C PHE A 6 -34.52 -30.44 48.26
N ALA A 7 -34.40 -29.11 48.32
CA ALA A 7 -34.20 -28.29 47.15
C ALA A 7 -32.70 -28.27 46.80
N GLY A 8 -32.31 -29.03 45.76
CA GLY A 8 -30.95 -29.02 45.23
C GLY A 8 -30.70 -27.72 44.46
N LEU A 9 -29.79 -26.90 44.98
CA LEU A 9 -29.28 -25.69 44.29
C LEU A 9 -28.29 -26.10 43.20
N LEU A 10 -28.74 -26.03 41.93
CA LEU A 10 -27.90 -26.30 40.76
C LEU A 10 -27.05 -25.03 40.46
N CYS A 11 -25.79 -25.02 40.93
CA CYS A 11 -24.82 -23.98 40.53
C CYS A 11 -24.43 -24.14 39.06
N LEU A 12 -24.97 -23.29 38.20
CA LEU A 12 -24.59 -23.17 36.82
C LEU A 12 -23.23 -22.44 36.75
N PHE A 13 -22.11 -23.19 36.61
CA PHE A 13 -20.82 -22.60 36.30
C PHE A 13 -20.82 -22.14 34.84
N ILE A 14 -21.02 -20.84 34.64
CA ILE A 14 -20.75 -20.22 33.35
C ILE A 14 -19.23 -20.20 33.20
N LEU A 15 -18.68 -21.17 32.46
CA LEU A 15 -17.31 -21.11 31.95
C LEU A 15 -17.28 -19.97 30.94
N ALA A 16 -16.89 -18.78 31.38
CA ALA A 16 -16.45 -17.73 30.51
C ALA A 16 -15.15 -18.22 29.85
N GLY A 17 -15.29 -18.93 28.73
CA GLY A 17 -14.18 -19.25 27.87
C GLY A 17 -13.56 -17.93 27.41
N CYS A 18 -12.39 -17.57 27.94
CA CYS A 18 -11.54 -16.60 27.28
C CYS A 18 -11.27 -17.14 25.86
N ARG A 19 -12.04 -16.69 24.87
CA ARG A 19 -11.59 -16.72 23.49
C ARG A 19 -10.30 -15.89 23.49
N SER A 20 -9.15 -16.53 23.32
CA SER A 20 -7.97 -15.84 22.88
C SER A 20 -8.33 -15.29 21.51
N GLY A 21 -8.75 -14.03 21.46
CA GLY A 21 -9.09 -13.36 20.21
C GLY A 21 -7.93 -13.48 19.26
N ASP A 22 -8.24 -13.63 17.99
CA ASP A 22 -7.26 -13.70 16.92
C ASP A 22 -6.39 -12.44 16.99
N LYS A 23 -5.10 -12.61 17.34
CA LYS A 23 -4.15 -11.51 17.49
C LYS A 23 -3.58 -11.10 16.12
N LYS A 24 -4.47 -10.93 15.17
CA LYS A 24 -4.17 -10.61 13.78
C LYS A 24 -4.95 -9.36 13.34
N VAL A 25 -4.42 -8.66 12.37
CA VAL A 25 -5.07 -7.61 11.60
C VAL A 25 -4.88 -7.94 10.12
N THR A 26 -5.90 -7.71 9.33
CA THR A 26 -5.78 -7.79 7.87
C THR A 26 -5.52 -6.40 7.32
N VAL A 27 -4.44 -6.22 6.58
CA VAL A 27 -4.12 -4.97 5.87
C VAL A 27 -4.27 -5.23 4.39
N GLU A 28 -5.15 -4.46 3.74
CA GLU A 28 -5.41 -4.56 2.31
C GLU A 28 -5.08 -3.24 1.62
N PHE A 29 -4.36 -3.31 0.52
CA PHE A 29 -4.00 -2.19 -0.34
C PHE A 29 -4.89 -2.19 -1.58
N GLN A 30 -5.55 -1.07 -1.84
CA GLN A 30 -6.41 -0.88 -2.99
C GLN A 30 -6.00 0.40 -3.72
N TRP A 31 -6.09 0.41 -5.02
CA TRP A 31 -6.14 1.64 -5.79
C TRP A 31 -7.59 1.95 -6.14
N ILE A 32 -7.96 3.20 -6.01
CA ILE A 32 -9.31 3.68 -6.26
C ILE A 32 -9.30 4.83 -7.28
N GLN A 33 -10.39 4.98 -7.99
CA GLN A 33 -10.62 6.08 -8.91
C GLN A 33 -12.10 6.49 -8.81
N ASN A 34 -12.38 7.76 -8.60
CA ASN A 34 -13.73 8.27 -8.27
C ASN A 34 -14.39 7.50 -7.10
N GLY A 35 -13.60 7.16 -6.06
CA GLY A 35 -14.08 6.47 -4.86
C GLY A 35 -14.42 4.98 -5.04
N VAL A 36 -14.15 4.38 -6.21
CA VAL A 36 -14.40 2.95 -6.48
C VAL A 36 -13.09 2.23 -6.81
N PRO A 37 -12.97 0.92 -6.51
CA PRO A 37 -11.79 0.14 -6.85
C PRO A 37 -11.47 0.25 -8.35
N TYR A 38 -10.21 0.59 -8.63
CA TYR A 38 -9.72 0.70 -10.01
C TYR A 38 -9.36 -0.67 -10.56
N THR A 39 -9.71 -0.91 -11.80
CA THR A 39 -9.31 -2.13 -12.55
C THR A 39 -8.08 -1.80 -13.39
N GLN A 40 -7.02 -2.59 -13.26
CA GLN A 40 -5.79 -2.43 -14.04
C GLN A 40 -6.07 -2.28 -15.53
N SER A 41 -5.39 -1.35 -16.17
CA SER A 41 -5.52 -1.00 -17.58
C SER A 41 -6.89 -0.47 -18.02
N ALA A 42 -7.87 -0.36 -17.11
CA ALA A 42 -9.15 0.27 -17.46
C ALA A 42 -8.95 1.76 -17.74
N PRO A 43 -9.53 2.31 -18.80
CA PRO A 43 -9.43 3.73 -19.07
C PRO A 43 -10.28 4.54 -18.08
N PHE A 44 -9.73 5.65 -17.62
CA PHE A 44 -10.45 6.69 -16.89
C PHE A 44 -10.04 8.07 -17.41
N PHE A 45 -10.72 9.13 -16.95
CA PHE A 45 -10.52 10.46 -17.48
C PHE A 45 -10.15 11.46 -16.38
N LYS A 46 -9.19 12.33 -16.69
CA LYS A 46 -8.91 13.56 -15.96
C LYS A 46 -9.12 14.74 -16.94
N GLY A 47 -10.24 15.44 -16.82
CA GLY A 47 -10.70 16.34 -17.86
C GLY A 47 -10.89 15.60 -19.18
N ASP A 48 -10.30 16.12 -20.27
CA ASP A 48 -10.38 15.50 -21.59
C ASP A 48 -9.29 14.42 -21.83
N THR A 49 -8.37 14.23 -20.87
CA THR A 49 -7.28 13.26 -20.99
C THR A 49 -7.73 11.88 -20.55
N ALA A 50 -7.70 10.92 -21.47
CA ALA A 50 -7.86 9.51 -21.14
C ALA A 50 -6.56 8.95 -20.57
N ILE A 51 -6.65 8.13 -19.52
CA ILE A 51 -5.53 7.58 -18.77
C ILE A 51 -5.80 6.09 -18.53
N ALA A 52 -4.77 5.27 -18.59
CA ALA A 52 -4.80 3.89 -18.11
C ALA A 52 -3.48 3.57 -17.40
N ILE A 53 -3.58 3.02 -16.19
CA ILE A 53 -2.43 2.54 -15.42
C ILE A 53 -2.34 1.04 -15.61
N ASP A 54 -1.23 0.59 -16.18
CA ASP A 54 -1.02 -0.81 -16.56
C ASP A 54 -0.23 -1.59 -15.50
N LEU A 55 0.52 -0.87 -14.64
CA LEU A 55 1.29 -1.44 -13.54
C LEU A 55 1.44 -0.40 -12.43
N PHE A 56 1.29 -0.84 -11.17
CA PHE A 56 1.48 0.01 -9.99
C PHE A 56 2.03 -0.81 -8.83
N HIS A 57 3.34 -0.83 -8.69
CA HIS A 57 4.05 -1.53 -7.63
C HIS A 57 4.72 -0.53 -6.70
N PHE A 58 4.74 -0.81 -5.40
CA PHE A 58 5.44 0.03 -4.43
C PHE A 58 5.85 -0.75 -3.19
N TYR A 59 6.74 -0.17 -2.42
CA TYR A 59 7.09 -0.69 -1.10
C TYR A 59 6.37 0.09 0.00
N VAL A 60 5.90 -0.65 0.98
CA VAL A 60 5.50 -0.14 2.30
C VAL A 60 6.48 -0.68 3.32
N SER A 61 7.10 0.19 4.10
CA SER A 61 8.08 -0.21 5.12
C SER A 61 7.77 0.40 6.47
N ASP A 62 8.33 -0.19 7.52
CA ASP A 62 8.12 0.21 8.91
C ASP A 62 6.61 0.38 9.23
N LEU A 63 5.80 -0.57 8.77
CA LEU A 63 4.36 -0.55 9.02
C LEU A 63 4.08 -0.83 10.48
N ARG A 64 3.45 0.12 11.17
CA ARG A 64 3.18 0.08 12.60
C ARG A 64 1.72 0.35 12.93
N ALA A 65 1.27 -0.28 14.03
CA ALA A 65 0.07 0.10 14.75
C ALA A 65 0.49 0.63 16.13
N GLY A 66 0.53 1.95 16.31
CA GLY A 66 1.15 2.60 17.45
C GLY A 66 2.64 2.25 17.55
N ASP A 67 3.07 1.66 18.67
CA ASP A 67 4.44 1.20 18.89
C ASP A 67 4.70 -0.24 18.41
N GLN A 68 3.66 -0.97 17.96
CA GLN A 68 3.79 -2.35 17.49
C GLN A 68 4.21 -2.37 16.01
N LEU A 69 5.37 -2.95 15.71
CA LEU A 69 5.77 -3.23 14.35
C LEU A 69 4.92 -4.38 13.80
N LEU A 70 4.26 -4.15 12.67
CA LEU A 70 3.48 -5.15 11.96
C LEU A 70 4.28 -5.81 10.85
N SER A 71 5.10 -5.01 10.15
CA SER A 71 6.01 -5.50 9.10
C SER A 71 7.16 -4.53 8.86
N ASP A 72 8.36 -5.08 8.65
CA ASP A 72 9.54 -4.30 8.26
C ASP A 72 9.40 -3.75 6.84
N VAL A 73 8.98 -4.60 5.90
CA VAL A 73 8.77 -4.22 4.50
C VAL A 73 7.77 -5.15 3.83
N LEU A 74 6.90 -4.57 2.99
CA LEU A 74 5.97 -5.26 2.12
C LEU A 74 6.21 -4.80 0.68
N PHE A 75 6.16 -5.73 -0.26
CA PHE A 75 5.99 -5.41 -1.68
C PHE A 75 4.50 -5.36 -1.97
N VAL A 76 4.00 -4.31 -2.59
CA VAL A 76 2.58 -4.12 -2.84
C VAL A 76 2.31 -4.05 -4.35
N ASP A 77 1.41 -4.90 -4.80
CA ASP A 77 0.74 -4.85 -6.10
C ASP A 77 -0.78 -4.88 -5.87
N PRO A 78 -1.48 -3.74 -5.97
CA PRO A 78 -2.92 -3.69 -5.71
C PRO A 78 -3.76 -4.51 -6.71
N SER A 79 -3.18 -4.94 -7.83
CA SER A 79 -3.86 -5.78 -8.83
C SER A 79 -3.77 -7.28 -8.55
N ASP A 80 -2.88 -7.70 -7.65
CA ASP A 80 -2.66 -9.10 -7.28
C ASP A 80 -2.99 -9.33 -5.80
N SER A 81 -3.98 -10.18 -5.54
CA SER A 81 -4.41 -10.50 -4.17
C SER A 81 -3.31 -11.12 -3.30
N ALA A 82 -2.30 -11.74 -3.90
CA ALA A 82 -1.15 -12.27 -3.18
C ALA A 82 -0.22 -11.17 -2.63
N PHE A 83 -0.27 -9.97 -3.22
CA PHE A 83 0.58 -8.83 -2.87
C PHE A 83 -0.21 -7.56 -2.50
N SER A 84 -1.53 -7.67 -2.38
CA SER A 84 -2.38 -6.58 -1.91
C SER A 84 -2.99 -6.82 -0.54
N THR A 85 -2.95 -8.07 -0.02
CA THR A 85 -3.59 -8.41 1.26
C THR A 85 -2.64 -9.17 2.17
N TYR A 86 -2.46 -8.67 3.38
CA TYR A 86 -1.54 -9.21 4.38
C TYR A 86 -2.25 -9.43 5.71
N THR A 87 -2.05 -10.62 6.30
CA THR A 87 -2.50 -10.92 7.66
C THR A 87 -1.30 -10.84 8.61
N LEU A 88 -1.31 -9.82 9.46
CA LEU A 88 -0.18 -9.44 10.31
C LEU A 88 -0.51 -9.60 11.79
N ASP A 89 0.53 -9.72 12.63
CA ASP A 89 0.35 -9.83 14.07
C ASP A 89 0.04 -8.46 14.70
N LEU A 90 -1.10 -8.36 15.39
CA LEU A 90 -1.49 -7.20 16.20
C LEU A 90 -1.88 -7.67 17.60
N GLN A 91 -1.04 -7.39 18.60
CA GLN A 91 -1.23 -7.95 19.96
C GLN A 91 -2.26 -7.19 20.78
N ARG A 92 -2.44 -5.90 20.52
CA ARG A 92 -3.35 -5.00 21.25
C ARG A 92 -3.83 -3.87 20.36
N LYS A 93 -4.92 -3.23 20.79
CA LYS A 93 -5.44 -2.01 20.17
C LYS A 93 -4.33 -0.96 20.02
N ALA A 94 -4.38 -0.22 18.92
CA ALA A 94 -3.63 1.01 18.69
C ALA A 94 -4.58 2.10 18.19
N ASP A 95 -4.19 3.36 18.33
CA ASP A 95 -4.99 4.52 17.90
C ASP A 95 -4.31 5.27 16.72
N GLN A 96 -3.25 4.68 16.18
CA GLN A 96 -2.53 5.21 15.00
C GLN A 96 -2.01 4.05 14.16
N ILE A 97 -1.97 4.27 12.85
CA ILE A 97 -1.21 3.47 11.88
C ILE A 97 -0.18 4.39 11.23
N SER A 98 1.04 3.92 11.10
CA SER A 98 2.11 4.65 10.41
C SER A 98 2.93 3.71 9.53
N PHE A 99 3.44 4.24 8.43
CA PHE A 99 4.36 3.54 7.54
C PHE A 99 5.14 4.51 6.65
N GLY A 100 6.17 3.96 6.00
CA GLY A 100 6.88 4.62 4.93
C GLY A 100 6.50 4.09 3.56
N LEU A 101 6.34 4.98 2.59
CA LEU A 101 6.28 4.66 1.17
C LEU A 101 7.71 4.62 0.63
N GLY A 102 8.13 3.44 0.20
CA GLY A 102 9.51 3.17 -0.21
C GLY A 102 10.27 2.29 0.76
N VAL A 103 11.60 2.39 0.72
CA VAL A 103 12.54 1.59 1.50
C VAL A 103 13.47 2.51 2.27
N PRO A 104 13.62 2.39 3.60
CA PRO A 104 14.56 3.21 4.39
C PRO A 104 16.01 2.94 3.99
N SER A 105 16.90 3.87 4.29
CA SER A 105 18.25 3.93 3.74
C SER A 105 19.12 2.70 4.03
N ASP A 106 18.97 2.10 5.20
CA ASP A 106 19.66 0.87 5.59
C ASP A 106 19.23 -0.32 4.73
N MET A 107 17.93 -0.51 4.51
CA MET A 107 17.39 -1.54 3.62
C MET A 107 17.68 -1.22 2.15
N ASN A 108 17.62 0.07 1.74
CA ASN A 108 17.92 0.48 0.38
C ASN A 108 19.38 0.20 -0.01
N ALA A 109 20.27 0.11 0.97
CA ALA A 109 21.67 -0.27 0.74
C ALA A 109 21.91 -1.77 0.54
N MET A 110 20.92 -2.63 0.82
CA MET A 110 21.08 -4.09 0.77
C MET A 110 21.09 -4.61 -0.68
N ASP A 111 21.84 -5.70 -0.90
CA ASP A 111 21.89 -6.38 -2.19
C ASP A 111 20.65 -7.27 -2.37
N PRO A 112 19.83 -7.07 -3.42
CA PRO A 112 18.62 -7.86 -3.66
C PRO A 112 18.89 -9.36 -3.89
N THR A 113 20.13 -9.74 -4.26
CA THR A 113 20.51 -11.12 -4.46
C THR A 113 20.79 -11.89 -3.16
N SER A 114 20.90 -11.16 -2.03
CA SER A 114 21.09 -11.75 -0.71
C SER A 114 19.79 -12.28 -0.08
N PHE A 115 18.64 -11.97 -0.69
CA PHE A 115 17.33 -12.36 -0.18
C PHE A 115 16.76 -13.58 -0.89
N GLU A 116 16.04 -14.40 -0.13
CA GLU A 116 15.21 -15.47 -0.70
C GLU A 116 14.18 -14.91 -1.67
N THR A 117 13.79 -15.68 -2.69
CA THR A 117 12.90 -15.21 -3.78
C THR A 117 11.53 -14.70 -3.32
N THR A 118 11.07 -15.12 -2.16
CA THR A 118 9.80 -14.68 -1.53
C THR A 118 9.93 -13.40 -0.71
N HIS A 119 11.15 -12.96 -0.41
CA HIS A 119 11.36 -11.74 0.38
C HIS A 119 11.03 -10.51 -0.47
N PRO A 120 10.31 -9.49 0.05
CA PRO A 120 9.92 -8.29 -0.71
C PRO A 120 11.07 -7.59 -1.44
N LEU A 121 12.27 -7.55 -0.84
CA LEU A 121 13.46 -6.92 -1.43
C LEU A 121 14.25 -7.85 -2.36
N SER A 122 13.75 -9.04 -2.66
CA SER A 122 14.40 -9.95 -3.59
C SER A 122 14.42 -9.41 -5.02
N SER A 123 15.44 -9.78 -5.79
CA SER A 123 15.53 -9.48 -7.22
C SER A 123 14.36 -10.04 -8.05
N ALA A 124 13.62 -11.03 -7.53
CA ALA A 124 12.46 -11.64 -8.17
C ALA A 124 11.34 -10.64 -8.45
N PHE A 125 11.20 -9.57 -7.65
CA PHE A 125 10.17 -8.54 -7.84
C PHE A 125 10.54 -7.48 -8.89
N ALA A 126 11.74 -7.53 -9.48
CA ALA A 126 12.18 -6.60 -10.50
C ALA A 126 12.04 -5.11 -10.10
N MET A 127 12.29 -4.80 -8.81
CA MET A 127 12.20 -3.46 -8.24
C MET A 127 13.57 -2.85 -7.92
N TYR A 128 14.67 -3.40 -8.43
CA TYR A 128 16.02 -2.92 -8.15
C TYR A 128 16.77 -2.51 -9.42
N TRP A 129 17.49 -1.39 -9.34
CA TRP A 129 18.38 -0.89 -10.40
C TRP A 129 19.76 -0.52 -9.85
N THR A 130 20.77 -1.22 -10.29
CA THR A 130 22.16 -1.03 -9.85
C THR A 130 22.74 0.35 -10.17
N TRP A 131 22.28 0.98 -11.27
CA TRP A 131 22.88 2.19 -11.83
C TRP A 131 22.15 3.49 -11.49
N ALA A 132 20.94 3.41 -10.90
CA ALA A 132 20.12 4.58 -10.61
C ALA A 132 19.77 4.69 -9.11
N SER A 133 18.56 4.31 -8.76
CA SER A 133 17.97 4.56 -7.44
C SER A 133 18.20 3.43 -6.42
N LYS A 134 18.86 2.34 -6.79
CA LYS A 134 18.83 1.06 -6.09
C LYS A 134 17.42 0.50 -6.10
N TYR A 135 16.72 0.39 -4.94
CA TYR A 135 15.32 0.01 -4.97
C TYR A 135 14.45 1.12 -5.56
N ARG A 136 13.52 0.74 -6.44
CA ARG A 136 12.42 1.59 -6.86
C ARG A 136 11.37 1.58 -5.78
N PHE A 137 11.10 2.74 -5.19
CA PHE A 137 10.14 2.88 -4.08
C PHE A 137 8.71 2.77 -4.57
N LEU A 138 8.46 3.35 -5.75
CA LEU A 138 7.26 3.22 -6.53
C LEU A 138 7.62 3.00 -7.99
N LYS A 139 6.94 2.08 -8.64
CA LYS A 139 7.01 1.78 -10.06
C LYS A 139 5.59 1.81 -10.61
N ALA A 140 5.26 2.85 -11.36
CA ALA A 140 4.00 2.96 -12.07
C ALA A 140 4.26 3.09 -13.57
N GLU A 141 3.54 2.32 -14.35
CA GLU A 141 3.61 2.32 -15.80
C GLU A 141 2.20 2.40 -16.38
N GLY A 142 2.04 3.12 -17.48
CA GLY A 142 0.74 3.31 -18.10
C GLY A 142 0.81 4.19 -19.32
N ARG A 143 -0.34 4.64 -19.77
CA ARG A 143 -0.47 5.48 -20.97
C ARG A 143 -1.54 6.54 -20.77
N PHE A 144 -1.41 7.63 -21.51
CA PHE A 144 -2.42 8.70 -21.54
C PHE A 144 -2.57 9.27 -22.94
N ASN A 145 -3.72 9.88 -23.22
CA ASN A 145 -3.97 10.60 -24.45
C ASN A 145 -4.80 11.85 -24.16
N ALA A 146 -4.24 13.03 -24.46
CA ALA A 146 -4.91 14.31 -24.24
C ALA A 146 -6.14 14.52 -25.15
N GLY A 147 -6.25 13.76 -26.25
CA GLY A 147 -7.44 13.75 -27.11
C GLY A 147 -8.51 12.75 -26.68
N GLY A 148 -8.34 12.07 -25.56
CA GLY A 148 -9.35 11.17 -24.97
C GLY A 148 -9.44 9.78 -25.60
N ASP A 149 -8.56 9.41 -26.54
CA ASP A 149 -8.61 8.12 -27.25
C ASP A 149 -7.30 7.32 -27.07
N LEU A 150 -7.37 6.27 -26.25
CA LEU A 150 -6.25 5.34 -26.01
C LEU A 150 -6.14 4.22 -27.05
N SER A 151 -7.05 4.13 -28.02
CA SER A 151 -7.06 3.04 -29.00
C SER A 151 -5.87 3.11 -29.98
N ASN A 152 -5.34 4.30 -30.22
CA ASN A 152 -4.20 4.50 -31.11
C ASN A 152 -2.90 4.68 -30.33
N ALA A 153 -2.14 3.58 -30.20
CA ALA A 153 -0.87 3.59 -29.47
C ALA A 153 0.15 4.62 -29.97
N SER A 154 0.10 5.03 -31.25
CA SER A 154 1.06 5.99 -31.82
C SER A 154 0.83 7.44 -31.36
N THR A 155 -0.32 7.75 -30.82
CA THR A 155 -0.68 9.07 -30.30
C THR A 155 -0.70 9.13 -28.76
N ASN A 156 -0.47 8.01 -28.08
CA ASN A 156 -0.43 7.94 -26.64
C ASN A 156 0.92 8.39 -26.07
N GLY A 157 0.88 9.18 -24.99
CA GLY A 157 2.02 9.40 -24.13
C GLY A 157 2.19 8.25 -23.12
N GLY A 158 3.43 8.03 -22.68
CA GLY A 158 3.75 7.05 -21.65
C GLY A 158 3.67 7.65 -20.25
N ILE A 159 3.23 6.85 -19.27
CA ILE A 159 3.44 7.08 -17.85
C ILE A 159 4.50 6.07 -17.43
N ILE A 160 5.66 6.56 -17.01
CA ILE A 160 6.78 5.74 -16.56
C ILE A 160 7.38 6.42 -15.31
N TRP A 161 6.88 6.06 -14.16
CA TRP A 161 7.34 6.59 -12.88
C TRP A 161 8.07 5.51 -12.11
N HIS A 162 9.38 5.62 -12.07
CA HIS A 162 10.24 4.77 -11.27
C HIS A 162 10.95 5.66 -10.25
N THR A 163 10.32 5.86 -9.09
CA THR A 163 10.90 6.67 -8.00
C THR A 163 11.76 5.81 -7.09
N GLY A 164 12.77 6.41 -6.49
CA GLY A 164 13.69 5.73 -5.57
C GLY A 164 14.67 6.73 -5.00
N THR A 165 15.70 6.26 -4.32
CA THR A 165 16.70 6.97 -3.51
C THR A 165 16.20 7.35 -2.10
N ASP A 166 17.14 7.38 -1.14
CA ASP A 166 16.84 7.66 0.27
C ASP A 166 16.09 9.00 0.47
N ALA A 167 16.41 10.01 -0.35
CA ALA A 167 15.79 11.33 -0.26
C ALA A 167 14.31 11.35 -0.67
N LEU A 168 13.81 10.31 -1.35
CA LEU A 168 12.41 10.17 -1.77
C LEU A 168 11.59 9.25 -0.86
N TYR A 169 12.18 8.72 0.21
CA TYR A 169 11.43 7.98 1.22
C TYR A 169 10.45 8.92 1.94
N ARG A 170 9.18 8.57 1.98
CA ARG A 170 8.12 9.38 2.58
C ARG A 170 7.42 8.60 3.67
N THR A 171 7.17 9.22 4.80
CA THR A 171 6.44 8.61 5.92
C THR A 171 5.14 9.33 6.19
N ARG A 172 4.14 8.61 6.67
CA ARG A 172 2.87 9.19 7.09
C ARG A 172 2.30 8.43 8.28
N THR A 173 1.64 9.17 9.17
CA THR A 173 0.88 8.64 10.31
C THR A 173 -0.58 9.02 10.12
N PHE A 174 -1.46 8.08 10.44
CA PHE A 174 -2.92 8.21 10.36
C PHE A 174 -3.50 8.00 11.76
N ASP A 175 -4.32 8.93 12.22
CA ASP A 175 -5.01 8.85 13.50
C ASP A 175 -6.27 7.99 13.33
N VAL A 176 -6.09 6.67 13.37
CA VAL A 176 -7.15 5.66 13.23
C VAL A 176 -7.01 4.60 14.30
N SER A 177 -8.14 4.21 14.89
CA SER A 177 -8.16 3.15 15.92
C SER A 177 -8.27 1.79 15.25
N VAL A 178 -7.33 0.89 15.56
CA VAL A 178 -7.28 -0.47 15.05
C VAL A 178 -7.17 -1.49 16.19
N ARG A 179 -7.84 -2.62 16.05
CA ARG A 179 -7.87 -3.72 17.02
C ARG A 179 -7.54 -5.05 16.36
N PRO A 180 -7.09 -6.04 17.12
CA PRO A 180 -7.06 -7.41 16.63
C PRO A 180 -8.43 -7.84 16.11
N GLY A 181 -8.44 -8.40 14.90
CA GLY A 181 -9.63 -8.82 14.16
C GLY A 181 -10.13 -7.81 13.13
N ASP A 182 -9.66 -6.56 13.17
CA ASP A 182 -10.05 -5.54 12.19
C ASP A 182 -9.39 -5.79 10.83
N ARG A 183 -10.02 -5.22 9.80
CA ARG A 183 -9.48 -5.05 8.45
C ARG A 183 -9.16 -3.58 8.22
N VAL A 184 -7.93 -3.31 7.85
CA VAL A 184 -7.41 -1.99 7.50
C VAL A 184 -7.30 -1.91 5.99
N VAL A 185 -8.06 -1.03 5.36
CA VAL A 185 -8.01 -0.79 3.92
C VAL A 185 -7.20 0.47 3.66
N VAL A 186 -6.04 0.30 3.04
CA VAL A 186 -5.15 1.38 2.60
C VAL A 186 -5.47 1.68 1.14
N LYS A 187 -6.11 2.82 0.90
CA LYS A 187 -6.56 3.24 -0.43
C LYS A 187 -5.57 4.23 -1.03
N ILE A 188 -5.13 3.98 -2.25
CA ILE A 188 -4.36 4.93 -3.06
C ILE A 188 -5.33 5.53 -4.08
N ASP A 189 -5.67 6.80 -3.91
CA ASP A 189 -6.60 7.51 -4.79
C ASP A 189 -5.85 8.06 -6.00
N LEU A 190 -6.18 7.53 -7.19
CA LEU A 190 -5.56 7.92 -8.46
C LEU A 190 -5.91 9.36 -8.85
N ASP A 191 -7.07 9.88 -8.46
CA ASP A 191 -7.45 11.27 -8.73
C ASP A 191 -6.58 12.23 -7.90
N LEU A 192 -6.31 11.88 -6.64
CA LEU A 192 -5.40 12.64 -5.77
C LEU A 192 -3.94 12.50 -6.24
N LEU A 193 -3.48 11.28 -6.55
CA LEU A 193 -2.13 11.04 -7.07
C LEU A 193 -1.83 11.87 -8.31
N LEU A 194 -2.81 12.01 -9.19
CA LEU A 194 -2.69 12.80 -10.41
C LEU A 194 -2.99 14.29 -10.20
N GLY A 195 -3.42 14.71 -9.00
CA GLY A 195 -3.93 16.06 -8.72
C GLY A 195 -3.04 17.17 -9.25
N ASN A 196 -1.75 17.14 -8.89
CA ASN A 196 -0.74 18.14 -9.27
C ASN A 196 0.23 17.64 -10.36
N VAL A 197 0.00 16.47 -10.93
CA VAL A 197 0.85 15.88 -11.97
C VAL A 197 0.36 16.29 -13.35
N SER A 198 1.23 16.89 -14.14
CA SER A 198 1.01 17.17 -15.57
C SER A 198 1.60 16.01 -16.38
N LEU A 199 0.77 15.09 -16.88
CA LEU A 199 1.25 13.92 -17.60
C LEU A 199 2.12 14.27 -18.83
N ALA A 200 1.84 15.42 -19.48
CA ALA A 200 2.65 15.89 -20.61
C ALA A 200 4.10 16.29 -20.21
N ASN A 201 4.28 16.77 -18.96
CA ASN A 201 5.58 17.24 -18.47
C ASN A 201 6.20 16.25 -17.46
N ASP A 202 5.36 15.60 -16.66
CA ASP A 202 5.74 14.74 -15.54
C ASP A 202 5.49 13.24 -15.85
N GLY A 203 5.22 12.88 -17.12
CA GLY A 203 4.90 11.49 -17.49
C GLY A 203 6.08 10.52 -17.35
N PHE A 204 7.31 11.03 -17.21
CA PHE A 204 8.50 10.19 -17.19
C PHE A 204 9.45 10.55 -16.05
N THR A 205 9.88 9.55 -15.27
CA THR A 205 11.04 9.63 -14.39
C THR A 205 11.65 8.26 -14.11
N HIS A 206 12.98 8.24 -14.09
CA HIS A 206 13.79 7.14 -13.55
C HIS A 206 14.64 7.61 -12.36
N THR A 207 14.26 8.69 -11.72
CA THR A 207 15.01 9.32 -10.60
C THR A 207 16.45 9.70 -11.00
N THR A 208 16.67 10.03 -12.26
CA THR A 208 17.93 10.59 -12.73
C THR A 208 18.00 12.08 -12.41
N VAL A 209 19.18 12.70 -12.50
CA VAL A 209 19.36 14.14 -12.21
C VAL A 209 18.35 15.00 -12.99
N ASP A 210 18.14 14.70 -14.26
CA ASP A 210 17.26 15.48 -15.14
C ASP A 210 15.76 15.27 -14.86
N THR A 211 15.39 14.15 -14.20
CA THR A 211 13.99 13.79 -13.91
C THR A 211 13.70 13.72 -12.42
N TYR A 212 14.62 14.18 -11.57
CA TYR A 212 14.49 14.10 -10.10
C TYR A 212 13.30 14.91 -9.60
N ALA A 213 13.05 16.10 -10.12
CA ALA A 213 11.92 16.93 -9.74
C ALA A 213 10.57 16.24 -9.98
N THR A 214 10.45 15.48 -11.09
CA THR A 214 9.28 14.65 -11.37
C THR A 214 9.19 13.49 -10.35
N ALA A 215 10.30 12.81 -10.05
CA ALA A 215 10.32 11.73 -9.05
C ALA A 215 9.90 12.23 -7.66
N GLU A 216 10.39 13.40 -7.26
CA GLU A 216 10.03 14.03 -5.98
C GLU A 216 8.54 14.40 -5.93
N LYS A 217 8.03 15.03 -7.00
CA LYS A 217 6.60 15.34 -7.13
C LYS A 217 5.75 14.08 -7.01
N VAL A 218 6.02 13.05 -7.80
CA VAL A 218 5.28 11.79 -7.78
C VAL A 218 5.33 11.13 -6.40
N SER A 219 6.49 11.12 -5.72
CA SER A 219 6.61 10.56 -4.37
C SER A 219 5.79 11.33 -3.35
N ASN A 220 5.74 12.67 -3.45
CA ASN A 220 4.95 13.52 -2.58
C ASN A 220 3.44 13.33 -2.81
N GLU A 221 3.00 13.29 -4.07
CA GLU A 221 1.60 13.05 -4.41
C GLU A 221 1.17 11.63 -4.02
N ALA A 222 2.02 10.63 -4.21
CA ALA A 222 1.70 9.25 -3.86
C ALA A 222 1.42 9.07 -2.37
N ILE A 223 2.27 9.62 -1.48
CA ILE A 223 2.02 9.52 -0.04
C ILE A 223 0.83 10.38 0.40
N ALA A 224 0.56 11.51 -0.28
CA ALA A 224 -0.59 12.35 -0.01
C ALA A 224 -1.91 11.73 -0.47
N ALA A 225 -1.88 10.92 -1.53
CA ALA A 225 -3.04 10.23 -2.09
C ALA A 225 -3.48 8.99 -1.28
N ILE A 226 -2.80 8.67 -0.17
CA ILE A 226 -3.17 7.52 0.65
C ILE A 226 -4.23 7.93 1.67
N GLU A 227 -5.28 7.11 1.74
CA GLU A 227 -6.33 7.16 2.75
C GLU A 227 -6.41 5.81 3.48
N ILE A 228 -6.86 5.81 4.74
CA ILE A 228 -7.07 4.57 5.52
C ILE A 228 -8.49 4.51 6.03
N GLU A 229 -9.10 3.35 5.85
CA GLU A 229 -10.38 2.97 6.44
C GLU A 229 -10.20 1.71 7.30
N VAL A 230 -10.90 1.63 8.43
CA VAL A 230 -10.87 0.47 9.34
C VAL A 230 -12.27 -0.11 9.43
N GLU A 231 -12.40 -1.41 9.12
CA GLU A 231 -13.65 -2.18 9.08
C GLU A 231 -13.70 -3.26 10.16
#